data_d17fd8c2cdca757a3243481a486fff15
#
_entry.id   d17fd8c2cdca757a3243481a486fff15
#
_cell.length_a   1.000
_cell.length_b   1.000
_cell.length_c   1.000
_cell.angle_alpha   90.00
_cell.angle_beta   90.00
_cell.angle_gamma   90.00
#
_symmetry.space_group_name_H-M   'P 1'
#
loop_
_entity.id
_entity.type
_entity.pdbx_description
1 polymer ?
#
loop_
_entity_poly.entity_id
_entity_poly.type
_entity_poly.pdbx_seq_one_letter_code
_entity_poly.pdbx_strand_id
1 'polypeptide(L)'
;MSFLKYLGYLSQNDPLYGYLRYDILPLMGSEGGTPDFKVYTALASNHVYVYEDTHSQTRVVGKFFGDVSGRSHKSAQHLMEREFDNLNYLRSLGFTGYPHYIARPLGMNVNLNCVLVEEFVYGTPLDDLIVKAIREGGREVLFRKLTALAYFLARMHDRTAVNSKVEFWKVCSYFEKIIHQLTDRRHLGSPEAQELYWLKDRWREKGCMWEDQQVIVHGDVTPNNILFGDEIWVIVIDLERMKLSDRVFDLGRMAGELKHFFMQYTGDGMLAEPFIGHFLWEYSCHFPDRHSAFASITRRIPFYMGLNLLRIARNSWITSKHREQLLKEANKTLR
;
A
#
# COMPACT_ATOMS: atom_id res chain seq x y z
N MET A 1 -3.37 -2.42 16.31
CA MET A 1 -4.10 -3.62 15.83
C MET A 1 -5.34 -3.14 15.11
N SER A 2 -5.42 -3.33 13.79
CA SER A 2 -6.70 -3.18 13.12
C SER A 2 -7.68 -4.11 13.82
N PHE A 3 -8.75 -3.56 14.36
CA PHE A 3 -9.73 -4.34 15.14
C PHE A 3 -10.37 -5.36 14.21
N LEU A 4 -10.01 -6.63 14.39
CA LEU A 4 -10.71 -7.74 13.77
C LEU A 4 -12.06 -7.88 14.47
N LYS A 5 -13.15 -7.78 13.71
CA LYS A 5 -14.49 -8.01 14.21
C LYS A 5 -14.85 -9.47 14.00
N TYR A 6 -15.14 -10.17 15.09
CA TYR A 6 -15.63 -11.55 15.04
C TYR A 6 -17.02 -11.62 14.40
N LEU A 7 -17.21 -12.57 13.48
CA LEU A 7 -18.46 -12.77 12.74
C LEU A 7 -19.18 -14.08 13.09
N GLY A 8 -18.48 -15.07 13.63
CA GLY A 8 -19.01 -16.41 13.90
C GLY A 8 -18.07 -17.50 13.42
N TYR A 9 -18.60 -18.70 13.24
CA TYR A 9 -17.87 -19.85 12.69
C TYR A 9 -18.22 -20.08 11.22
N LEU A 10 -17.24 -20.53 10.43
CA LEU A 10 -17.45 -20.99 9.07
C LEU A 10 -18.22 -22.33 9.13
N SER A 11 -19.34 -22.41 8.37
CA SER A 11 -20.09 -23.65 8.29
C SER A 11 -19.28 -24.75 7.62
N GLN A 12 -19.35 -25.98 8.13
CA GLN A 12 -18.72 -27.15 7.48
C GLN A 12 -19.34 -27.47 6.10
N ASN A 13 -20.56 -27.00 5.86
CA ASN A 13 -21.24 -27.13 4.55
C ASN A 13 -20.83 -26.02 3.57
N ASP A 14 -20.07 -25.01 3.98
CA ASP A 14 -19.55 -24.01 3.09
C ASP A 14 -18.42 -24.61 2.23
N PRO A 15 -18.48 -24.46 0.89
CA PRO A 15 -17.39 -24.97 0.03
C PRO A 15 -16.00 -24.47 0.40
N LEU A 16 -15.90 -23.26 0.97
CA LEU A 16 -14.64 -22.70 1.44
C LEU A 16 -14.05 -23.51 2.59
N TYR A 17 -14.88 -24.11 3.45
CA TYR A 17 -14.40 -24.94 4.57
C TYR A 17 -13.58 -26.13 4.05
N GLY A 18 -14.05 -26.83 3.04
CA GLY A 18 -13.32 -27.94 2.42
C GLY A 18 -11.98 -27.47 1.83
N TYR A 19 -11.99 -26.36 1.11
CA TYR A 19 -10.79 -25.78 0.53
C TYR A 19 -9.74 -25.38 1.61
N LEU A 20 -10.16 -24.70 2.66
CA LEU A 20 -9.26 -24.32 3.76
C LEU A 20 -8.68 -25.57 4.45
N ARG A 21 -9.53 -26.59 4.71
CA ARG A 21 -9.13 -27.80 5.42
C ARG A 21 -8.15 -28.67 4.63
N TYR A 22 -8.45 -28.93 3.35
CA TYR A 22 -7.75 -29.96 2.59
C TYR A 22 -6.61 -29.40 1.71
N ASP A 23 -6.73 -28.15 1.27
CA ASP A 23 -5.76 -27.56 0.37
C ASP A 23 -4.84 -26.52 1.06
N ILE A 24 -5.35 -25.79 2.06
CA ILE A 24 -4.60 -24.67 2.67
C ILE A 24 -3.92 -25.04 3.98
N LEU A 25 -4.64 -25.63 4.96
CA LEU A 25 -4.04 -25.94 6.27
C LEU A 25 -2.82 -26.86 6.20
N PRO A 26 -2.76 -27.87 5.31
CA PRO A 26 -1.56 -28.70 5.17
C PRO A 26 -0.32 -27.88 4.78
N LEU A 27 -0.47 -26.82 3.97
CA LEU A 27 0.64 -25.93 3.60
C LEU A 27 1.17 -25.10 4.79
N MET A 28 0.39 -25.00 5.86
CA MET A 28 0.76 -24.34 7.11
C MET A 28 1.30 -25.31 8.16
N GLY A 29 1.47 -26.60 7.80
CA GLY A 29 1.92 -27.64 8.72
C GLY A 29 0.87 -28.09 9.73
N SER A 30 -0.40 -27.73 9.51
CA SER A 30 -1.52 -28.19 10.33
C SER A 30 -2.13 -29.42 9.69
N GLU A 31 -1.72 -30.60 10.17
CA GLU A 31 -2.22 -31.89 9.69
C GLU A 31 -3.10 -32.55 10.77
N GLY A 32 -4.28 -33.00 10.34
CA GLY A 32 -5.18 -33.86 11.12
C GLY A 32 -6.28 -33.12 11.88
N GLY A 33 -7.34 -33.87 12.18
CA GLY A 33 -8.52 -33.37 12.88
C GLY A 33 -9.58 -32.71 11.97
N THR A 34 -10.64 -32.27 12.59
CA THR A 34 -11.70 -31.47 11.95
C THR A 34 -11.57 -30.04 12.47
N PRO A 35 -11.08 -29.10 11.66
CA PRO A 35 -10.87 -27.73 12.12
C PRO A 35 -12.21 -27.03 12.39
N ASP A 36 -12.21 -26.11 13.36
CA ASP A 36 -13.30 -25.17 13.60
C ASP A 36 -12.80 -23.76 13.30
N PHE A 37 -13.22 -23.18 12.18
CA PHE A 37 -12.77 -21.87 11.75
C PHE A 37 -13.60 -20.75 12.36
N LYS A 38 -13.01 -19.94 13.25
CA LYS A 38 -13.53 -18.62 13.59
C LYS A 38 -13.27 -17.65 12.46
N VAL A 39 -14.29 -16.87 12.12
CA VAL A 39 -14.23 -15.89 11.03
C VAL A 39 -14.20 -14.49 11.61
N TYR A 40 -13.26 -13.69 11.12
CA TYR A 40 -13.16 -12.27 11.46
C TYR A 40 -13.10 -11.44 10.19
N THR A 41 -13.60 -10.21 10.23
CA THR A 41 -13.41 -9.21 9.18
C THR A 41 -12.51 -8.09 9.65
N ALA A 42 -11.66 -7.57 8.74
CA ALA A 42 -10.93 -6.34 8.97
C ALA A 42 -11.89 -5.15 8.78
N LEU A 43 -11.97 -4.24 9.77
CA LEU A 43 -12.90 -3.10 9.73
C LEU A 43 -12.72 -2.15 8.53
N ALA A 44 -11.53 -2.18 7.91
CA ALA A 44 -11.19 -1.32 6.77
C ALA A 44 -11.46 -1.96 5.39
N SER A 45 -11.87 -3.24 5.32
CA SER A 45 -12.06 -3.96 4.06
C SER A 45 -13.32 -4.82 4.09
N ASN A 46 -14.17 -4.65 3.09
CA ASN A 46 -15.43 -5.39 2.98
C ASN A 46 -15.27 -6.81 2.40
N HIS A 47 -14.07 -7.18 1.89
CA HIS A 47 -13.86 -8.42 1.13
C HIS A 47 -12.65 -9.21 1.61
N VAL A 48 -12.14 -8.87 2.81
CA VAL A 48 -11.00 -9.54 3.43
C VAL A 48 -11.43 -10.12 4.78
N TYR A 49 -11.23 -11.43 4.92
CA TYR A 49 -11.59 -12.18 6.13
C TYR A 49 -10.39 -12.93 6.65
N VAL A 50 -10.32 -13.07 7.97
CA VAL A 50 -9.34 -13.91 8.67
C VAL A 50 -10.06 -15.15 9.16
N TYR A 51 -9.51 -16.30 8.86
CA TYR A 51 -9.97 -17.61 9.31
C TYR A 51 -8.96 -18.17 10.29
N GLU A 52 -9.41 -18.46 11.52
CA GLU A 52 -8.59 -19.02 12.58
C GLU A 52 -9.09 -20.40 12.93
N ASP A 53 -8.30 -21.43 12.69
CA ASP A 53 -8.58 -22.76 13.22
C ASP A 53 -8.36 -22.78 14.73
N THR A 54 -9.42 -23.10 15.49
CA THR A 54 -9.39 -23.07 16.95
C THR A 54 -8.52 -24.17 17.57
N HIS A 55 -8.22 -25.26 16.83
CA HIS A 55 -7.41 -26.37 17.31
C HIS A 55 -5.93 -26.09 17.15
N SER A 56 -5.50 -25.72 15.94
CA SER A 56 -4.09 -25.45 15.65
C SER A 56 -3.68 -23.99 15.91
N GLN A 57 -4.63 -23.09 16.17
CA GLN A 57 -4.43 -21.64 16.26
C GLN A 57 -3.86 -21.02 14.95
N THR A 58 -3.88 -21.79 13.87
CA THR A 58 -3.44 -21.34 12.56
C THR A 58 -4.41 -20.33 12.00
N ARG A 59 -3.87 -19.19 11.50
CA ARG A 59 -4.65 -18.14 10.87
C ARG A 59 -4.26 -17.99 9.40
N VAL A 60 -5.26 -17.77 8.56
CA VAL A 60 -5.09 -17.45 7.15
C VAL A 60 -6.00 -16.28 6.77
N VAL A 61 -5.63 -15.56 5.71
CA VAL A 61 -6.40 -14.43 5.17
C VAL A 61 -7.02 -14.84 3.85
N GLY A 62 -8.33 -14.68 3.71
CA GLY A 62 -9.05 -14.85 2.44
C GLY A 62 -9.46 -13.50 1.86
N LYS A 63 -9.01 -13.20 0.65
CA LYS A 63 -9.38 -12.01 -0.14
C LYS A 63 -10.31 -12.42 -1.27
N PHE A 64 -11.53 -11.87 -1.32
CA PHE A 64 -12.56 -12.21 -2.30
C PHE A 64 -12.71 -11.13 -3.36
N PHE A 65 -12.30 -11.43 -4.58
CA PHE A 65 -12.32 -10.47 -5.68
C PHE A 65 -13.67 -10.40 -6.39
N GLY A 66 -14.49 -11.44 -6.28
CA GLY A 66 -15.81 -11.54 -6.92
C GLY A 66 -16.92 -10.72 -6.22
N ASP A 67 -16.76 -10.40 -4.93
CA ASP A 67 -17.79 -9.70 -4.14
C ASP A 67 -17.89 -8.20 -4.42
N VAL A 68 -17.06 -7.67 -5.30
CA VAL A 68 -17.06 -6.23 -5.61
C VAL A 68 -18.17 -5.89 -6.59
N SER A 69 -19.13 -5.07 -6.16
CA SER A 69 -20.26 -4.62 -6.99
C SER A 69 -19.80 -4.02 -8.32
N GLY A 70 -20.42 -4.46 -9.41
CA GLY A 70 -20.12 -4.00 -10.77
C GLY A 70 -18.90 -4.64 -11.43
N ARG A 71 -18.22 -5.57 -10.76
CA ARG A 71 -17.08 -6.31 -11.33
C ARG A 71 -17.56 -7.59 -12.02
N SER A 72 -17.12 -7.84 -13.27
CA SER A 72 -17.36 -9.11 -13.92
C SER A 72 -16.49 -10.22 -13.33
N HIS A 73 -16.96 -11.46 -13.35
CA HIS A 73 -16.21 -12.63 -12.86
C HIS A 73 -14.81 -12.72 -13.52
N LYS A 74 -14.72 -12.52 -14.84
CA LYS A 74 -13.44 -12.50 -15.57
C LYS A 74 -12.48 -11.43 -15.06
N SER A 75 -13.00 -10.25 -14.72
CA SER A 75 -12.16 -9.18 -14.13
C SER A 75 -11.70 -9.51 -12.71
N ALA A 76 -12.57 -10.14 -11.92
CA ALA A 76 -12.24 -10.61 -10.57
C ALA A 76 -11.14 -11.67 -10.62
N GLN A 77 -11.29 -12.67 -11.47
CA GLN A 77 -10.30 -13.72 -11.70
C GLN A 77 -8.93 -13.13 -12.08
N HIS A 78 -8.89 -12.25 -13.08
CA HIS A 78 -7.63 -11.61 -13.51
C HIS A 78 -6.94 -10.82 -12.39
N LEU A 79 -7.69 -10.12 -11.52
CA LEU A 79 -7.13 -9.39 -10.40
C LEU A 79 -6.57 -10.34 -9.32
N MET A 80 -7.28 -11.42 -9.03
CA MET A 80 -6.83 -12.45 -8.10
C MET A 80 -5.53 -13.11 -8.57
N GLU A 81 -5.52 -13.58 -9.83
CA GLU A 81 -4.33 -14.19 -10.45
C GLU A 81 -3.14 -13.24 -10.43
N ARG A 82 -3.36 -11.99 -10.80
CA ARG A 82 -2.31 -10.96 -10.80
C ARG A 82 -1.72 -10.73 -9.41
N GLU A 83 -2.54 -10.66 -8.36
CA GLU A 83 -2.02 -10.50 -7.00
C GLU A 83 -1.25 -11.74 -6.54
N PHE A 84 -1.75 -12.93 -6.83
CA PHE A 84 -1.06 -14.19 -6.55
C PHE A 84 0.32 -14.24 -7.23
N ASP A 85 0.39 -13.87 -8.51
CA ASP A 85 1.63 -13.83 -9.28
C ASP A 85 2.60 -12.75 -8.74
N ASN A 86 2.10 -11.58 -8.38
CA ASN A 86 2.88 -10.49 -7.80
C ASN A 86 3.55 -10.91 -6.47
N LEU A 87 2.80 -11.56 -5.59
CA LEU A 87 3.30 -12.08 -4.32
C LEU A 87 4.42 -13.10 -4.56
N ASN A 88 4.17 -14.09 -5.43
CA ASN A 88 5.15 -15.11 -5.76
C ASN A 88 6.39 -14.53 -6.44
N TYR A 89 6.22 -13.56 -7.33
CA TYR A 89 7.34 -12.91 -8.01
C TYR A 89 8.27 -12.20 -7.03
N LEU A 90 7.78 -11.36 -6.14
CA LEU A 90 8.65 -10.69 -5.17
C LEU A 90 9.28 -11.69 -4.20
N ARG A 91 8.56 -12.72 -3.79
CA ARG A 91 9.13 -13.80 -2.97
C ARG A 91 10.26 -14.54 -3.68
N SER A 92 10.15 -14.79 -5.00
CA SER A 92 11.23 -15.41 -5.80
C SER A 92 12.51 -14.55 -5.87
N LEU A 93 12.37 -13.24 -5.66
CA LEU A 93 13.50 -12.32 -5.53
C LEU A 93 14.13 -12.32 -4.12
N GLY A 94 13.69 -13.20 -3.21
CA GLY A 94 14.27 -13.38 -1.89
C GLY A 94 13.64 -12.52 -0.77
N PHE A 95 12.41 -12.01 -0.97
CA PHE A 95 11.65 -11.33 0.08
C PHE A 95 10.82 -12.35 0.91
N THR A 96 11.51 -13.34 1.50
CA THR A 96 10.88 -14.51 2.17
C THR A 96 11.28 -14.67 3.64
N GLY A 97 12.03 -13.73 4.20
CA GLY A 97 12.51 -13.80 5.58
C GLY A 97 13.02 -12.45 6.08
N TYR A 98 13.57 -12.45 7.29
CA TYR A 98 14.21 -11.27 7.88
C TYR A 98 15.34 -10.74 6.99
N PRO A 99 15.49 -9.43 6.82
CA PRO A 99 14.67 -8.34 7.36
C PRO A 99 13.49 -7.93 6.46
N HIS A 100 13.26 -8.60 5.33
CA HIS A 100 12.27 -8.21 4.33
C HIS A 100 11.37 -9.38 3.98
N TYR A 101 10.07 -9.22 4.24
CA TYR A 101 9.10 -10.28 4.06
C TYR A 101 7.88 -9.81 3.26
N ILE A 102 7.51 -10.61 2.29
CA ILE A 102 6.24 -10.51 1.56
C ILE A 102 5.34 -11.66 2.03
N ALA A 103 4.10 -11.36 2.38
CA ALA A 103 3.12 -12.37 2.78
C ALA A 103 3.08 -13.52 1.78
N ARG A 104 3.01 -14.76 2.30
CA ARG A 104 3.03 -15.96 1.45
C ARG A 104 1.63 -16.24 0.91
N PRO A 105 1.43 -16.26 -0.43
CA PRO A 105 0.21 -16.78 -1.00
C PRO A 105 0.19 -18.30 -0.80
N LEU A 106 -0.93 -18.82 -0.32
CA LEU A 106 -1.13 -20.24 -0.03
C LEU A 106 -1.91 -20.94 -1.13
N GLY A 107 -2.82 -20.22 -1.78
CA GLY A 107 -3.60 -20.75 -2.88
C GLY A 107 -4.62 -19.76 -3.41
N MET A 108 -5.21 -20.09 -4.54
CA MET A 108 -6.30 -19.33 -5.13
C MET A 108 -7.39 -20.29 -5.68
N ASN A 109 -8.64 -19.83 -5.63
CA ASN A 109 -9.75 -20.64 -6.16
C ASN A 109 -10.79 -19.74 -6.84
N VAL A 110 -10.91 -19.90 -8.17
CA VAL A 110 -11.82 -19.12 -9.01
C VAL A 110 -13.28 -19.43 -8.69
N ASN A 111 -13.60 -20.72 -8.37
CA ASN A 111 -14.97 -21.17 -8.13
C ASN A 111 -15.52 -20.74 -6.76
N LEU A 112 -14.65 -20.35 -5.84
CA LEU A 112 -15.01 -19.82 -4.52
C LEU A 112 -14.96 -18.29 -4.53
N ASN A 113 -15.73 -17.69 -5.41
CA ASN A 113 -15.87 -16.25 -5.55
C ASN A 113 -14.53 -15.52 -5.80
N CYS A 114 -13.63 -16.17 -6.57
CA CYS A 114 -12.28 -15.70 -6.84
C CYS A 114 -11.51 -15.39 -5.52
N VAL A 115 -11.40 -16.37 -4.63
CA VAL A 115 -10.66 -16.21 -3.39
C VAL A 115 -9.15 -16.41 -3.60
N LEU A 116 -8.37 -15.49 -3.09
CA LEU A 116 -6.94 -15.65 -2.82
C LEU A 116 -6.76 -15.89 -1.32
N VAL A 117 -6.04 -16.96 -0.96
CA VAL A 117 -5.71 -17.25 0.43
C VAL A 117 -4.22 -17.00 0.67
N GLU A 118 -3.93 -16.19 1.66
CA GLU A 118 -2.59 -15.83 2.12
C GLU A 118 -2.39 -16.25 3.58
N GLU A 119 -1.14 -16.43 3.99
CA GLU A 119 -0.84 -16.57 5.41
C GLU A 119 -1.23 -15.31 6.18
N PHE A 120 -1.63 -15.48 7.42
CA PHE A 120 -1.81 -14.35 8.33
C PHE A 120 -0.44 -13.96 8.91
N VAL A 121 -0.02 -12.72 8.68
CA VAL A 121 1.25 -12.19 9.18
C VAL A 121 1.04 -11.35 10.43
N TYR A 122 1.92 -11.53 11.42
CA TYR A 122 1.91 -10.77 12.66
C TYR A 122 2.89 -9.61 12.57
N GLY A 123 2.46 -8.44 13.01
CA GLY A 123 3.29 -7.24 13.03
C GLY A 123 2.50 -6.02 13.48
N THR A 124 3.21 -4.95 13.79
CA THR A 124 2.59 -3.65 14.11
C THR A 124 2.47 -2.84 12.83
N PRO A 125 1.26 -2.45 12.41
CA PRO A 125 1.07 -1.61 11.22
C PRO A 125 1.74 -0.23 11.39
N LEU A 126 2.22 0.34 10.29
CA LEU A 126 2.90 1.64 10.31
C LEU A 126 1.97 2.78 10.72
N ASP A 127 0.68 2.71 10.42
CA ASP A 127 -0.31 3.71 10.87
C ASP A 127 -0.40 3.80 12.41
N ASP A 128 -0.42 2.65 13.11
CA ASP A 128 -0.38 2.60 14.57
C ASP A 128 0.90 3.29 15.11
N LEU A 129 2.05 3.04 14.46
CA LEU A 129 3.34 3.64 14.83
C LEU A 129 3.38 5.15 14.58
N ILE A 130 2.80 5.62 13.47
CA ILE A 130 2.67 7.05 13.15
C ILE A 130 1.79 7.73 14.20
N VAL A 131 0.61 7.16 14.48
CA VAL A 131 -0.32 7.72 15.47
C VAL A 131 0.31 7.76 16.86
N LYS A 132 1.02 6.71 17.26
CA LYS A 132 1.77 6.66 18.52
C LYS A 132 2.86 7.72 18.58
N ALA A 133 3.63 7.91 17.50
CA ALA A 133 4.66 8.94 17.44
C ALA A 133 4.10 10.37 17.59
N ILE A 134 2.91 10.60 17.02
CA ILE A 134 2.23 11.90 17.09
C ILE A 134 1.67 12.16 18.50
N ARG A 135 1.00 11.16 19.10
CA ARG A 135 0.25 11.33 20.35
C ARG A 135 1.07 11.11 21.62
N GLU A 136 2.03 10.18 21.57
CA GLU A 136 2.76 9.69 22.76
C GLU A 136 4.24 10.02 22.72
N GLY A 137 4.74 10.66 21.64
CA GLY A 137 6.13 11.09 21.54
C GLY A 137 7.11 10.01 21.08
N GLY A 138 6.68 8.90 20.51
CA GLY A 138 7.51 7.80 20.00
C GLY A 138 8.28 8.12 18.69
N ARG A 139 8.83 9.33 18.54
CA ARG A 139 9.47 9.81 17.29
C ARG A 139 10.68 8.97 16.87
N GLU A 140 11.53 8.59 17.81
CA GLU A 140 12.72 7.76 17.54
C GLU A 140 12.34 6.38 16.97
N VAL A 141 11.26 5.79 17.45
CA VAL A 141 10.75 4.52 16.91
C VAL A 141 10.30 4.70 15.48
N LEU A 142 9.56 5.78 15.19
CA LEU A 142 9.08 6.06 13.83
C LEU A 142 10.25 6.30 12.86
N PHE A 143 11.28 7.04 13.25
CA PHE A 143 12.50 7.23 12.44
C PHE A 143 13.15 5.90 12.10
N ARG A 144 13.39 5.02 13.07
CA ARG A 144 13.96 3.67 12.82
C ARG A 144 13.11 2.82 11.89
N LYS A 145 11.77 2.86 12.04
CA LYS A 145 10.87 2.09 11.16
C LYS A 145 10.82 2.67 9.74
N LEU A 146 10.93 3.99 9.58
CA LEU A 146 11.08 4.61 8.26
C LEU A 146 12.42 4.28 7.60
N THR A 147 13.53 4.19 8.36
CA THR A 147 14.81 3.65 7.85
C THR A 147 14.65 2.23 7.34
N ALA A 148 13.99 1.35 8.11
CA ALA A 148 13.76 -0.03 7.68
C ALA A 148 12.89 -0.11 6.41
N LEU A 149 11.81 0.69 6.32
CA LEU A 149 10.99 0.77 5.12
C LEU A 149 11.76 1.30 3.92
N ALA A 150 12.59 2.33 4.11
CA ALA A 150 13.44 2.88 3.06
C ALA A 150 14.38 1.80 2.50
N TYR A 151 14.98 0.99 3.37
CA TYR A 151 15.82 -0.15 2.97
C TYR A 151 15.03 -1.20 2.19
N PHE A 152 13.85 -1.59 2.68
CA PHE A 152 12.99 -2.53 1.94
C PHE A 152 12.68 -2.03 0.52
N LEU A 153 12.19 -0.78 0.39
CA LEU A 153 11.83 -0.22 -0.91
C LEU A 153 13.05 -0.07 -1.83
N ALA A 154 14.20 0.36 -1.30
CA ALA A 154 15.43 0.45 -2.09
C ALA A 154 15.83 -0.92 -2.66
N ARG A 155 15.78 -1.98 -1.86
CA ARG A 155 16.08 -3.35 -2.31
C ARG A 155 15.07 -3.88 -3.31
N MET A 156 13.78 -3.59 -3.11
CA MET A 156 12.73 -4.00 -4.05
C MET A 156 12.92 -3.30 -5.41
N HIS A 157 13.11 -1.99 -5.39
CA HIS A 157 13.28 -1.20 -6.60
C HIS A 157 14.59 -1.55 -7.36
N ASP A 158 15.68 -1.78 -6.64
CA ASP A 158 16.97 -2.18 -7.23
C ASP A 158 16.87 -3.52 -7.94
N ARG A 159 16.29 -4.53 -7.27
CA ARG A 159 16.15 -5.90 -7.82
C ARG A 159 15.18 -6.00 -9.01
N THR A 160 14.33 -5.00 -9.20
CA THR A 160 13.29 -4.98 -10.22
C THR A 160 13.49 -3.91 -11.28
N ALA A 161 14.63 -3.21 -11.25
CA ALA A 161 14.96 -2.20 -12.25
C ALA A 161 15.08 -2.82 -13.64
N VAL A 162 14.41 -2.20 -14.62
CA VAL A 162 14.42 -2.63 -16.01
C VAL A 162 15.12 -1.58 -16.88
N ASN A 163 15.69 -2.02 -17.99
CA ASN A 163 16.37 -1.11 -18.94
C ASN A 163 15.38 -0.33 -19.83
N SER A 164 14.40 0.31 -19.19
CA SER A 164 13.47 1.23 -19.86
C SER A 164 13.22 2.43 -18.99
N LYS A 165 13.04 3.60 -19.62
CA LYS A 165 12.77 4.85 -18.91
C LYS A 165 11.34 4.91 -18.41
N VAL A 166 11.14 5.74 -17.39
CA VAL A 166 9.83 6.03 -16.81
C VAL A 166 8.86 6.52 -17.88
N GLU A 167 7.69 5.89 -17.94
CA GLU A 167 6.56 6.32 -18.76
C GLU A 167 5.66 7.28 -17.96
N PHE A 168 6.15 8.49 -17.72
CA PHE A 168 5.47 9.46 -16.86
C PHE A 168 4.05 9.81 -17.34
N TRP A 169 3.75 9.66 -18.62
CA TRP A 169 2.40 9.86 -19.15
C TRP A 169 1.36 8.94 -18.48
N LYS A 170 1.73 7.71 -18.07
CA LYS A 170 0.84 6.81 -17.33
C LYS A 170 0.46 7.38 -15.97
N VAL A 171 1.41 8.05 -15.31
CA VAL A 171 1.18 8.71 -14.03
C VAL A 171 0.32 9.97 -14.21
N CYS A 172 0.54 10.73 -15.30
CA CYS A 172 -0.31 11.86 -15.66
C CYS A 172 -1.76 11.42 -15.89
N SER A 173 -2.00 10.33 -16.62
CA SER A 173 -3.34 9.78 -16.83
C SER A 173 -4.01 9.34 -15.51
N TYR A 174 -3.22 8.78 -14.58
CA TYR A 174 -3.73 8.47 -13.24
C TYR A 174 -4.08 9.74 -12.46
N PHE A 175 -3.28 10.79 -12.56
CA PHE A 175 -3.56 12.11 -11.97
C PHE A 175 -4.87 12.69 -12.50
N GLU A 176 -5.08 12.67 -13.82
CA GLU A 176 -6.32 13.12 -14.47
C GLU A 176 -7.53 12.34 -13.97
N LYS A 177 -7.41 11.03 -13.84
CA LYS A 177 -8.48 10.19 -13.27
C LYS A 177 -8.84 10.60 -11.83
N ILE A 178 -7.86 11.00 -11.02
CA ILE A 178 -8.13 11.48 -9.65
C ILE A 178 -8.87 12.82 -9.68
N ILE A 179 -8.44 13.77 -10.53
CA ILE A 179 -9.15 15.06 -10.67
C ILE A 179 -10.59 14.81 -11.09
N HIS A 180 -10.81 13.99 -12.12
CA HIS A 180 -12.16 13.66 -12.61
C HIS A 180 -13.05 13.09 -11.49
N GLN A 181 -12.54 12.12 -10.71
CA GLN A 181 -13.27 11.56 -9.58
C GLN A 181 -13.59 12.57 -8.46
N LEU A 182 -12.69 13.53 -8.21
CA LEU A 182 -12.93 14.60 -7.25
C LEU A 182 -14.02 15.58 -7.75
N THR A 183 -13.98 15.90 -9.04
CA THR A 183 -14.97 16.78 -9.69
C THR A 183 -16.36 16.12 -9.75
N ASP A 184 -16.44 14.85 -10.16
CA ASP A 184 -17.71 14.10 -10.23
C ASP A 184 -18.39 14.01 -8.86
N ARG A 185 -17.60 13.90 -7.80
CA ARG A 185 -18.11 13.89 -6.42
C ARG A 185 -18.35 15.28 -5.84
N ARG A 186 -18.18 16.34 -6.63
CA ARG A 186 -18.30 17.73 -6.21
C ARG A 186 -17.38 18.11 -5.05
N HIS A 187 -16.21 17.49 -4.98
CA HIS A 187 -15.17 17.79 -4.00
C HIS A 187 -14.19 18.84 -4.52
N LEU A 188 -14.22 19.12 -5.82
CA LEU A 188 -13.36 20.07 -6.51
C LEU A 188 -14.20 20.90 -7.48
N GLY A 189 -14.05 22.22 -7.47
CA GLY A 189 -14.68 23.12 -8.42
C GLY A 189 -13.95 23.17 -9.75
N SER A 190 -14.60 23.76 -10.78
CA SER A 190 -14.00 23.88 -12.10
C SER A 190 -12.70 24.70 -12.13
N PRO A 191 -12.58 25.84 -11.42
CA PRO A 191 -11.33 26.61 -11.41
C PRO A 191 -10.17 25.83 -10.80
N GLU A 192 -10.40 25.16 -9.66
CA GLU A 192 -9.37 24.35 -9.00
C GLU A 192 -8.96 23.14 -9.85
N ALA A 193 -9.92 22.50 -10.54
CA ALA A 193 -9.63 21.41 -11.46
C ALA A 193 -8.75 21.88 -12.63
N GLN A 194 -9.07 23.03 -13.22
CA GLN A 194 -8.26 23.61 -14.31
C GLN A 194 -6.85 23.94 -13.85
N GLU A 195 -6.66 24.48 -12.65
CA GLU A 195 -5.35 24.73 -12.08
C GLU A 195 -4.55 23.43 -11.89
N LEU A 196 -5.17 22.38 -11.39
CA LEU A 196 -4.50 21.07 -11.22
C LEU A 196 -4.10 20.46 -12.57
N TYR A 197 -4.93 20.59 -13.63
CA TYR A 197 -4.54 20.16 -14.99
C TYR A 197 -3.35 20.96 -15.49
N TRP A 198 -3.33 22.27 -15.31
CA TRP A 198 -2.21 23.12 -15.69
C TRP A 198 -0.93 22.77 -14.93
N LEU A 199 -1.01 22.54 -13.61
CA LEU A 199 0.13 22.09 -12.81
C LEU A 199 0.67 20.75 -13.29
N LYS A 200 -0.20 19.77 -13.60
CA LYS A 200 0.18 18.48 -14.18
C LYS A 200 0.94 18.66 -15.49
N ASP A 201 0.45 19.54 -16.39
CA ASP A 201 1.11 19.77 -17.67
C ASP A 201 2.49 20.41 -17.50
N ARG A 202 2.63 21.37 -16.60
CA ARG A 202 3.94 21.92 -16.22
C ARG A 202 4.92 20.84 -15.70
N TRP A 203 4.44 19.90 -14.90
CA TRP A 203 5.26 18.77 -14.44
C TRP A 203 5.64 17.83 -15.59
N ARG A 204 4.73 17.62 -16.55
CA ARG A 204 4.98 16.79 -17.72
C ARG A 204 6.10 17.32 -18.61
N GLU A 205 6.30 18.64 -18.64
CA GLU A 205 7.38 19.31 -19.39
C GLU A 205 8.76 19.19 -18.73
N LYS A 206 8.83 18.82 -17.45
CA LYS A 206 10.10 18.68 -16.74
C LYS A 206 10.81 17.38 -17.14
N GLY A 207 12.01 17.48 -17.74
CA GLY A 207 12.81 16.32 -18.17
C GLY A 207 13.06 15.31 -17.04
N CYS A 208 13.29 15.77 -15.80
CA CYS A 208 13.57 14.91 -14.66
C CYS A 208 12.46 13.88 -14.35
N MET A 209 11.24 14.09 -14.87
CA MET A 209 10.12 13.13 -14.69
C MET A 209 10.21 11.92 -15.62
N TRP A 210 11.12 11.96 -16.62
CA TRP A 210 11.24 10.96 -17.68
C TRP A 210 12.58 10.22 -17.68
N GLU A 211 13.55 10.67 -16.89
CA GLU A 211 14.95 10.26 -17.03
C GLU A 211 15.29 8.98 -16.27
N ASP A 212 14.59 8.66 -15.17
CA ASP A 212 14.87 7.49 -14.35
C ASP A 212 14.47 6.19 -15.05
N GLN A 213 15.02 5.08 -14.56
CA GLN A 213 14.60 3.74 -14.97
C GLN A 213 13.30 3.35 -14.30
N GLN A 214 12.46 2.58 -15.00
CA GLN A 214 11.31 1.94 -14.39
C GLN A 214 11.77 0.84 -13.43
N VAL A 215 11.06 0.77 -12.32
CA VAL A 215 11.18 -0.30 -11.33
C VAL A 215 9.79 -0.84 -11.04
N ILE A 216 9.69 -2.03 -10.47
CA ILE A 216 8.42 -2.45 -9.90
C ILE A 216 8.19 -1.67 -8.62
N VAL A 217 7.09 -0.91 -8.59
CA VAL A 217 6.57 -0.25 -7.40
C VAL A 217 5.48 -1.12 -6.78
N HIS A 218 5.35 -1.07 -5.47
CA HIS A 218 4.22 -1.66 -4.76
C HIS A 218 2.89 -1.05 -5.26
N GLY A 219 2.92 0.26 -5.53
CA GLY A 219 1.77 0.99 -6.09
C GLY A 219 0.70 1.35 -5.07
N ASP A 220 0.74 0.80 -3.86
CA ASP A 220 -0.13 1.16 -2.73
C ASP A 220 0.61 1.08 -1.38
N VAL A 221 1.78 1.69 -1.29
CA VAL A 221 2.55 1.83 -0.03
C VAL A 221 1.79 2.78 0.90
N THR A 222 0.71 2.25 1.50
CA THR A 222 -0.03 2.93 2.57
C THR A 222 0.41 2.37 3.91
N PRO A 223 0.32 3.14 5.01
CA PRO A 223 0.77 2.66 6.32
C PRO A 223 0.14 1.35 6.79
N ASN A 224 -1.09 1.06 6.35
CA ASN A 224 -1.81 -0.18 6.72
C ASN A 224 -1.27 -1.42 5.98
N ASN A 225 -0.58 -1.24 4.84
CA ASN A 225 -0.02 -2.32 4.04
C ASN A 225 1.43 -2.65 4.43
N ILE A 226 1.98 -1.93 5.40
CA ILE A 226 3.34 -2.09 5.91
C ILE A 226 3.28 -2.44 7.40
N LEU A 227 3.69 -3.65 7.73
CA LEU A 227 3.76 -4.12 9.11
C LEU A 227 5.22 -4.25 9.53
N PHE A 228 5.45 -4.10 10.81
CA PHE A 228 6.78 -4.28 11.40
C PHE A 228 6.75 -5.37 12.46
N GLY A 229 7.66 -6.31 12.31
CA GLY A 229 8.08 -7.20 13.39
C GLY A 229 9.15 -6.53 14.26
N ASP A 230 9.95 -7.35 14.92
CA ASP A 230 11.03 -6.87 15.76
C ASP A 230 12.09 -6.11 14.95
N GLU A 231 12.78 -5.18 15.59
CA GLU A 231 13.87 -4.38 15.02
C GLU A 231 13.53 -3.76 13.65
N ILE A 232 14.24 -4.22 12.58
CA ILE A 232 14.12 -3.72 11.20
C ILE A 232 13.27 -4.65 10.32
N TRP A 233 12.57 -5.62 10.88
CA TRP A 233 11.75 -6.54 10.10
C TRP A 233 10.55 -5.83 9.49
N VAL A 234 10.56 -5.73 8.15
CA VAL A 234 9.48 -5.15 7.35
C VAL A 234 8.69 -6.28 6.70
N ILE A 235 7.39 -6.27 6.91
CA ILE A 235 6.43 -7.20 6.33
C ILE A 235 5.48 -6.40 5.45
N VAL A 236 5.35 -6.80 4.20
CA VAL A 236 4.52 -6.09 3.21
C VAL A 236 3.40 -6.99 2.71
N ILE A 237 2.21 -6.45 2.63
CA ILE A 237 0.97 -7.10 2.19
C ILE A 237 0.31 -6.30 1.09
N ASP A 238 -0.66 -6.89 0.38
CA ASP A 238 -1.53 -6.22 -0.59
C ASP A 238 -0.79 -5.68 -1.84
N LEU A 239 -0.36 -6.60 -2.69
CA LEU A 239 0.37 -6.30 -3.93
C LEU A 239 -0.54 -6.16 -5.18
N GLU A 240 -1.86 -5.97 -4.99
CA GLU A 240 -2.82 -5.88 -6.11
C GLU A 240 -2.51 -4.75 -7.10
N ARG A 241 -1.81 -3.70 -6.65
CA ARG A 241 -1.48 -2.52 -7.46
C ARG A 241 -0.04 -2.46 -7.95
N MET A 242 0.71 -3.51 -7.75
CA MET A 242 2.08 -3.63 -8.21
C MET A 242 2.19 -3.40 -9.72
N LYS A 243 3.18 -2.63 -10.15
CA LYS A 243 3.39 -2.27 -11.56
C LYS A 243 4.77 -1.69 -11.81
N LEU A 244 5.21 -1.66 -13.07
CA LEU A 244 6.35 -0.85 -13.49
C LEU A 244 6.01 0.65 -13.45
N SER A 245 6.87 1.43 -12.79
CA SER A 245 6.72 2.90 -12.67
C SER A 245 8.04 3.56 -12.22
N ASP A 246 8.00 4.88 -12.00
CA ASP A 246 9.05 5.61 -11.28
C ASP A 246 9.09 5.18 -9.81
N ARG A 247 10.28 4.91 -9.28
CA ARG A 247 10.49 4.59 -7.85
C ARG A 247 9.92 5.65 -6.91
N VAL A 248 9.92 6.91 -7.35
CA VAL A 248 9.35 8.04 -6.58
C VAL A 248 7.83 7.93 -6.42
N PHE A 249 7.15 7.05 -7.17
CA PHE A 249 5.72 6.78 -6.98
C PHE A 249 5.43 6.25 -5.57
N ASP A 250 6.20 5.27 -5.09
CA ASP A 250 6.05 4.72 -3.74
C ASP A 250 6.55 5.69 -2.67
N LEU A 251 7.67 6.36 -2.92
CA LEU A 251 8.25 7.33 -1.99
C LEU A 251 7.32 8.52 -1.77
N GLY A 252 6.77 9.08 -2.85
CA GLY A 252 5.82 10.19 -2.79
C GLY A 252 4.49 9.79 -2.17
N ARG A 253 4.08 8.51 -2.33
CA ARG A 253 2.90 7.98 -1.64
C ARG A 253 3.12 7.97 -0.14
N MET A 254 4.22 7.41 0.35
CA MET A 254 4.53 7.40 1.78
C MET A 254 4.71 8.81 2.34
N ALA A 255 5.38 9.72 1.61
CA ALA A 255 5.51 11.12 2.01
C ALA A 255 4.13 11.81 2.17
N GLY A 256 3.21 11.57 1.23
CA GLY A 256 1.85 12.09 1.30
C GLY A 256 1.02 11.48 2.43
N GLU A 257 1.19 10.19 2.73
CA GLU A 257 0.56 9.55 3.89
C GLU A 257 1.06 10.14 5.21
N LEU A 258 2.37 10.30 5.38
CA LEU A 258 2.94 10.96 6.56
C LEU A 258 2.34 12.36 6.74
N LYS A 259 2.31 13.16 5.67
CA LYS A 259 1.73 14.50 5.70
C LYS A 259 0.25 14.48 6.08
N HIS A 260 -0.53 13.55 5.51
CA HIS A 260 -1.94 13.33 5.85
C HIS A 260 -2.15 13.04 7.34
N PHE A 261 -1.40 12.08 7.91
CA PHE A 261 -1.52 11.72 9.32
C PHE A 261 -1.20 12.90 10.24
N PHE A 262 -0.09 13.61 10.01
CA PHE A 262 0.24 14.78 10.81
C PHE A 262 -0.81 15.89 10.68
N MET A 263 -1.30 16.20 9.49
CA MET A 263 -2.40 17.15 9.29
C MET A 263 -3.67 16.73 10.03
N GLN A 264 -4.01 15.43 9.97
CA GLN A 264 -5.23 14.90 10.59
C GLN A 264 -5.20 14.98 12.12
N TYR A 265 -4.04 14.70 12.74
CA TYR A 265 -3.92 14.58 14.19
C TYR A 265 -3.40 15.84 14.89
N THR A 266 -2.68 16.70 14.19
CA THR A 266 -2.10 17.93 14.76
C THR A 266 -2.64 19.22 14.12
N GLY A 267 -3.25 19.11 12.95
CA GLY A 267 -3.63 20.27 12.13
C GLY A 267 -2.48 20.85 11.30
N ASP A 268 -1.24 20.38 11.48
CA ASP A 268 -0.04 20.92 10.83
C ASP A 268 0.74 19.82 10.08
N GLY A 269 0.70 19.88 8.75
CA GLY A 269 1.46 18.97 7.87
C GLY A 269 2.98 19.23 7.87
N MET A 270 3.44 20.40 8.34
CA MET A 270 4.89 20.70 8.39
C MET A 270 5.62 19.84 9.42
N LEU A 271 4.92 19.37 10.45
CA LEU A 271 5.48 18.46 11.45
C LEU A 271 5.88 17.10 10.88
N ALA A 272 5.40 16.73 9.68
CA ALA A 272 5.82 15.53 8.96
C ALA A 272 7.17 15.68 8.24
N GLU A 273 7.60 16.92 7.93
CA GLU A 273 8.79 17.15 7.09
C GLU A 273 10.08 16.49 7.60
N PRO A 274 10.39 16.50 8.92
CA PRO A 274 11.58 15.79 9.42
C PRO A 274 11.55 14.29 9.12
N PHE A 275 10.38 13.66 9.20
CA PHE A 275 10.19 12.24 8.92
C PHE A 275 10.26 11.94 7.42
N ILE A 276 9.68 12.80 6.59
CA ILE A 276 9.74 12.71 5.13
C ILE A 276 11.20 12.87 4.68
N GLY A 277 11.89 13.91 5.14
CA GLY A 277 13.30 14.16 4.80
C GLY A 277 14.20 12.99 5.19
N HIS A 278 14.02 12.46 6.42
CA HIS A 278 14.74 11.28 6.89
C HIS A 278 14.47 10.05 6.00
N PHE A 279 13.20 9.73 5.73
CA PHE A 279 12.83 8.58 4.90
C PHE A 279 13.46 8.64 3.49
N LEU A 280 13.42 9.81 2.85
CA LEU A 280 14.00 10.01 1.53
C LEU A 280 15.53 9.94 1.54
N TRP A 281 16.16 10.48 2.61
CA TRP A 281 17.60 10.39 2.80
C TRP A 281 18.03 8.94 3.00
N GLU A 282 17.40 8.22 3.90
CA GLU A 282 17.70 6.81 4.17
C GLU A 282 17.53 5.95 2.91
N TYR A 283 16.48 6.18 2.12
CA TYR A 283 16.34 5.52 0.82
C TYR A 283 17.52 5.82 -0.12
N SER A 284 17.96 7.07 -0.16
CA SER A 284 19.07 7.51 -1.03
C SER A 284 20.42 6.92 -0.60
N CYS A 285 20.60 6.58 0.68
CA CYS A 285 21.81 5.95 1.20
C CYS A 285 22.09 4.55 0.60
N HIS A 286 21.12 3.94 -0.07
CA HIS A 286 21.29 2.65 -0.75
C HIS A 286 21.80 2.77 -2.19
N PHE A 287 22.12 3.97 -2.65
CA PHE A 287 22.70 4.23 -3.97
C PHE A 287 24.20 4.55 -3.88
N PRO A 288 25.00 4.21 -4.91
CA PRO A 288 26.44 4.51 -4.90
C PRO A 288 26.74 6.00 -4.69
N ASP A 289 25.99 6.89 -5.34
CA ASP A 289 26.01 8.34 -5.09
C ASP A 289 24.69 8.78 -4.43
N ARG A 290 24.69 8.72 -3.11
CA ARG A 290 23.52 9.07 -2.29
C ARG A 290 23.07 10.53 -2.45
N HIS A 291 24.01 11.45 -2.68
CA HIS A 291 23.67 12.87 -2.83
C HIS A 291 22.97 13.15 -4.16
N SER A 292 23.49 12.60 -5.27
CA SER A 292 22.81 12.67 -6.56
C SER A 292 21.47 11.96 -6.55
N ALA A 293 21.38 10.79 -5.92
CA ALA A 293 20.11 10.07 -5.76
C ALA A 293 19.09 10.90 -4.97
N PHE A 294 19.49 11.47 -3.83
CA PHE A 294 18.62 12.34 -3.01
C PHE A 294 18.14 13.56 -3.80
N ALA A 295 19.06 14.25 -4.50
CA ALA A 295 18.72 15.41 -5.33
C ALA A 295 17.74 15.02 -6.46
N SER A 296 17.97 13.89 -7.13
CA SER A 296 17.09 13.40 -8.20
C SER A 296 15.70 13.04 -7.67
N ILE A 297 15.61 12.38 -6.53
CA ILE A 297 14.34 11.97 -5.88
C ILE A 297 13.57 13.22 -5.43
N THR A 298 14.22 14.12 -4.68
CA THR A 298 13.57 15.31 -4.10
C THR A 298 13.05 16.29 -5.16
N ARG A 299 13.63 16.34 -6.35
CA ARG A 299 13.10 17.12 -7.47
C ARG A 299 11.74 16.62 -7.97
N ARG A 300 11.41 15.33 -7.78
CA ARG A 300 10.19 14.67 -8.28
C ARG A 300 9.15 14.46 -7.20
N ILE A 301 9.57 14.38 -5.93
CA ILE A 301 8.68 14.12 -4.77
C ILE A 301 7.46 15.04 -4.73
N PRO A 302 7.55 16.36 -4.98
CA PRO A 302 6.37 17.23 -4.87
C PRO A 302 5.21 16.78 -5.75
N PHE A 303 5.49 16.29 -6.97
CA PHE A 303 4.45 15.79 -7.87
C PHE A 303 3.75 14.54 -7.27
N TYR A 304 4.51 13.54 -6.86
CA TYR A 304 3.96 12.29 -6.36
C TYR A 304 3.31 12.42 -4.98
N MET A 305 3.85 13.29 -4.12
CA MET A 305 3.24 13.62 -2.84
C MET A 305 1.90 14.38 -3.02
N GLY A 306 1.87 15.38 -3.90
CA GLY A 306 0.64 16.09 -4.26
C GLY A 306 -0.41 15.16 -4.85
N LEU A 307 -0.03 14.26 -5.77
CA LEU A 307 -0.90 13.22 -6.33
C LEU A 307 -1.49 12.32 -5.21
N ASN A 308 -0.67 11.93 -4.22
CA ASN A 308 -1.19 11.12 -3.12
C ASN A 308 -2.16 11.88 -2.22
N LEU A 309 -1.90 13.14 -1.91
CA LEU A 309 -2.83 13.98 -1.14
C LEU A 309 -4.19 14.11 -1.86
N LEU A 310 -4.21 14.31 -3.18
CA LEU A 310 -5.43 14.31 -3.99
C LEU A 310 -6.14 12.93 -3.94
N ARG A 311 -5.37 11.84 -4.01
CA ARG A 311 -5.91 10.48 -3.88
C ARG A 311 -6.58 10.27 -2.52
N ILE A 312 -5.99 10.75 -1.43
CA ILE A 312 -6.58 10.65 -0.08
C ILE A 312 -7.84 11.51 -0.01
N ALA A 313 -7.80 12.75 -0.48
CA ALA A 313 -8.94 13.67 -0.49
C ALA A 313 -10.18 13.11 -1.22
N ARG A 314 -9.99 12.23 -2.20
CA ARG A 314 -11.07 11.56 -2.95
C ARG A 314 -11.89 10.59 -2.10
N ASN A 315 -11.35 10.05 -1.01
CA ASN A 315 -11.99 8.99 -0.25
C ASN A 315 -13.25 9.50 0.49
N SER A 316 -14.30 8.65 0.54
CA SER A 316 -15.58 9.01 1.15
C SER A 316 -15.52 9.15 2.68
N TRP A 317 -14.59 8.46 3.33
CA TRP A 317 -14.40 8.52 4.79
C TRP A 317 -13.68 9.79 5.27
N ILE A 318 -13.13 10.61 4.38
CA ILE A 318 -12.48 11.88 4.71
C ILE A 318 -13.55 12.95 4.99
N THR A 319 -13.45 13.61 6.15
CA THR A 319 -14.34 14.74 6.50
C THR A 319 -14.15 15.92 5.54
N SER A 320 -15.19 16.71 5.32
CA SER A 320 -15.12 17.87 4.41
C SER A 320 -14.02 18.86 4.79
N LYS A 321 -13.87 19.16 6.09
CA LYS A 321 -12.82 20.06 6.60
C LYS A 321 -11.42 19.54 6.29
N HIS A 322 -11.17 18.26 6.55
CA HIS A 322 -9.85 17.66 6.29
C HIS A 322 -9.59 17.52 4.79
N ARG A 323 -10.60 17.22 3.99
CA ARG A 323 -10.51 17.20 2.53
C ARG A 323 -10.08 18.55 1.96
N GLU A 324 -10.65 19.63 2.42
CA GLU A 324 -10.25 20.98 2.01
C GLU A 324 -8.77 21.26 2.34
N GLN A 325 -8.33 20.89 3.54
CA GLN A 325 -6.91 20.99 3.93
C GLN A 325 -6.00 20.17 3.00
N LEU A 326 -6.38 18.92 2.66
CA LEU A 326 -5.62 18.07 1.76
C LEU A 326 -5.54 18.65 0.34
N LEU A 327 -6.64 19.16 -0.20
CA LEU A 327 -6.68 19.79 -1.53
C LEU A 327 -5.79 21.05 -1.57
N LYS A 328 -5.85 21.87 -0.55
CA LYS A 328 -5.01 23.07 -0.42
C LYS A 328 -3.53 22.72 -0.31
N GLU A 329 -3.18 21.72 0.51
CA GLU A 329 -1.80 21.26 0.65
C GLU A 329 -1.29 20.59 -0.63
N ALA A 330 -2.14 19.82 -1.33
CA ALA A 330 -1.78 19.22 -2.61
C ALA A 330 -1.45 20.30 -3.67
N ASN A 331 -2.30 21.32 -3.78
CA ASN A 331 -2.06 22.44 -4.70
C ASN A 331 -0.76 23.18 -4.37
N LYS A 332 -0.52 23.49 -3.07
CA LYS A 332 0.72 24.12 -2.61
C LYS A 332 1.96 23.28 -2.94
N THR A 333 1.87 21.96 -2.77
CA THR A 333 2.97 21.02 -3.01
C THR A 333 3.30 20.90 -4.50
N LEU A 334 2.31 21.00 -5.38
CA LEU A 334 2.46 20.88 -6.84
C LEU A 334 3.01 22.13 -7.49
N ARG A 335 2.88 23.31 -6.87
CA ARG A 335 3.45 24.59 -7.36
C ARG A 335 4.97 24.63 -7.26
#